data_f8041be33524a6a331de0fab6a0b4fa5
#
_entry.id   f8041be33524a6a331de0fab6a0b4fa5
#
_cell.length_a   1.000
_cell.length_b   1.000
_cell.length_c   1.000
_cell.angle_alpha   90.00
_cell.angle_beta   90.00
_cell.angle_gamma   90.00
#
_symmetry.space_group_name_H-M   'P 1'
#
loop_
_entity.id
_entity.type
_entity.pdbx_description
1 polymer ?
#
loop_
_entity_poly.entity_id
_entity_poly.type
_entity_poly.pdbx_seq_one_letter_code
_entity_poly.pdbx_strand_id
1 'polypeptide(L)'
;INHWESCVLDNNTWKYKVPTAAIANWTSPAFNDASWTNGNGGIGFGDADDVTVIPNNSVSVYMRKTFNIVDTSMVHSAIFCMDYDDGFIAYLNGVEIARSNMIVNPPFNATATAAHEAQLYQGYQPDYFTITWQAIDTLLKNGSNVLCIQTHNSAVNSADLTSRPFLQLSIKNAVYNYSPTPAWFTPPYFLQTNLPIISINTLGQNIVDDPR
;
A
#
# COMPACT_ATOMS: atom_id res chain seq x y z
N ILE A 1 -19.83 -6.82 -7.93
CA ILE A 1 -18.57 -6.31 -8.55
C ILE A 1 -18.68 -6.57 -10.05
N ASN A 2 -18.41 -5.55 -10.85
CA ASN A 2 -18.35 -5.65 -12.30
C ASN A 2 -16.91 -5.89 -12.78
N HIS A 3 -15.98 -5.03 -12.33
CA HIS A 3 -14.56 -5.11 -12.67
C HIS A 3 -13.68 -4.45 -11.60
N TRP A 4 -12.36 -4.49 -11.80
CA TRP A 4 -11.36 -3.85 -10.95
C TRP A 4 -10.59 -2.78 -11.73
N GLU A 5 -10.27 -1.67 -11.04
CA GLU A 5 -9.47 -0.57 -11.57
C GLU A 5 -8.43 -0.10 -10.54
N SER A 6 -7.33 0.47 -11.02
CA SER A 6 -6.29 1.07 -10.18
C SER A 6 -6.50 2.57 -10.04
N CYS A 7 -6.84 3.06 -8.86
CA CYS A 7 -6.89 4.49 -8.60
C CYS A 7 -5.52 5.05 -8.17
N VAL A 8 -4.63 4.21 -7.64
CA VAL A 8 -3.23 4.55 -7.37
C VAL A 8 -2.34 3.42 -7.88
N LEU A 9 -1.28 3.80 -8.61
CA LEU A 9 -0.23 2.93 -9.09
C LEU A 9 1.13 3.38 -8.54
N ASP A 10 2.07 2.45 -8.42
CA ASP A 10 3.44 2.76 -7.99
C ASP A 10 4.10 3.83 -8.85
N ASN A 11 3.95 3.73 -10.18
CA ASN A 11 4.53 4.67 -11.15
C ASN A 11 3.89 6.07 -11.17
N ASN A 12 2.90 6.33 -10.33
CA ASN A 12 2.36 7.68 -10.18
C ASN A 12 3.42 8.62 -9.55
N THR A 13 3.26 9.92 -9.78
CA THR A 13 4.07 10.93 -9.06
C THR A 13 3.56 11.07 -7.63
N TRP A 14 4.46 10.89 -6.69
CA TRP A 14 4.26 11.01 -5.25
C TRP A 14 4.93 12.24 -4.68
N LYS A 15 4.42 12.78 -3.60
CA LYS A 15 5.18 13.61 -2.68
C LYS A 15 5.92 12.70 -1.71
N TYR A 16 7.24 12.85 -1.58
CA TYR A 16 8.01 12.05 -0.63
C TYR A 16 8.95 12.89 0.23
N LYS A 17 9.32 12.34 1.36
CA LYS A 17 10.26 12.92 2.32
C LYS A 17 11.06 11.80 2.99
N VAL A 18 12.38 11.92 3.00
CA VAL A 18 13.24 11.21 3.97
C VAL A 18 13.25 12.05 5.24
N PRO A 19 12.60 11.61 6.33
CA PRO A 19 12.43 12.44 7.50
C PRO A 19 13.71 12.52 8.32
N THR A 20 14.05 13.70 8.79
CA THR A 20 15.15 13.96 9.75
C THR A 20 14.64 14.34 11.13
N ALA A 21 13.33 14.48 11.27
CA ALA A 21 12.62 14.78 12.52
C ALA A 21 11.17 14.28 12.40
N ALA A 22 10.48 14.20 13.54
CA ALA A 22 9.05 13.86 13.55
C ALA A 22 8.23 14.89 12.77
N ILE A 23 7.29 14.40 11.95
CA ILE A 23 6.41 15.22 11.15
C ILE A 23 4.98 15.03 11.67
N ALA A 24 4.46 16.03 12.36
CA ALA A 24 3.12 15.95 12.93
C ALA A 24 2.04 15.99 11.86
N ASN A 25 0.97 15.20 12.05
CA ASN A 25 -0.23 15.20 11.20
C ASN A 25 0.00 14.93 9.70
N TRP A 26 1.12 14.35 9.33
CA TRP A 26 1.50 14.15 7.93
C TRP A 26 0.56 13.20 7.16
N THR A 27 -0.22 12.38 7.85
CA THR A 27 -1.25 11.51 7.24
C THR A 27 -2.57 12.22 6.99
N SER A 28 -2.76 13.43 7.54
CA SER A 28 -4.01 14.19 7.38
C SER A 28 -4.23 14.65 5.93
N PRO A 29 -5.47 14.59 5.41
CA PRO A 29 -5.80 15.21 4.13
C PRO A 29 -5.52 16.72 4.06
N ALA A 30 -5.55 17.41 5.20
CA ALA A 30 -5.29 18.85 5.30
C ALA A 30 -3.80 19.20 5.43
N PHE A 31 -2.90 18.21 5.49
CA PHE A 31 -1.46 18.45 5.62
C PHE A 31 -0.91 19.12 4.35
N ASN A 32 -0.11 20.17 4.53
CA ASN A 32 0.56 20.84 3.43
C ASN A 32 1.90 20.17 3.10
N ASP A 33 1.93 19.40 2.02
CA ASP A 33 3.11 18.71 1.53
C ASP A 33 3.83 19.45 0.38
N ALA A 34 3.56 20.74 0.18
CA ALA A 34 4.15 21.53 -0.91
C ALA A 34 5.69 21.57 -0.86
N SER A 35 6.28 21.47 0.34
CA SER A 35 7.73 21.41 0.54
C SER A 35 8.34 20.03 0.36
N TRP A 36 7.53 18.98 0.14
CA TRP A 36 8.04 17.64 -0.10
C TRP A 36 8.48 17.50 -1.56
N THR A 37 9.46 16.62 -1.80
CA THR A 37 9.97 16.35 -3.15
C THR A 37 8.95 15.55 -3.96
N ASN A 38 8.88 15.80 -5.27
CA ASN A 38 8.16 14.94 -6.18
C ASN A 38 9.08 13.80 -6.65
N GLY A 39 8.54 12.58 -6.68
CA GLY A 39 9.20 11.42 -7.27
C GLY A 39 8.18 10.47 -7.87
N ASN A 40 8.55 9.79 -8.93
CA ASN A 40 7.75 8.67 -9.43
C ASN A 40 8.08 7.45 -8.58
N GLY A 41 7.09 6.64 -8.24
CA GLY A 41 7.32 5.41 -7.49
C GLY A 41 7.96 4.31 -8.38
N GLY A 42 8.57 3.18 -7.89
CA GLY A 42 9.08 2.93 -6.56
C GLY A 42 10.09 3.95 -6.08
N ILE A 43 10.02 4.17 -4.82
CA ILE A 43 10.89 5.13 -4.13
C ILE A 43 11.71 4.35 -3.09
N GLY A 44 13.02 4.38 -3.25
CA GLY A 44 13.92 3.63 -2.38
C GLY A 44 15.37 3.75 -2.78
N PHE A 45 16.18 2.76 -2.45
CA PHE A 45 17.56 2.60 -2.88
C PHE A 45 18.01 1.14 -2.76
N GLY A 46 19.05 0.76 -3.46
CA GLY A 46 19.55 -0.61 -3.55
C GLY A 46 19.17 -1.26 -4.87
N ASP A 47 18.92 -2.49 -4.96
CA ASP A 47 18.53 -3.46 -6.00
C ASP A 47 18.27 -3.01 -7.44
N ALA A 48 18.34 -1.71 -7.72
CA ALA A 48 18.08 -1.08 -9.03
C ALA A 48 16.63 -1.25 -9.55
N ASP A 49 15.66 -1.43 -8.66
CA ASP A 49 14.24 -1.56 -8.96
C ASP A 49 13.44 -0.28 -8.68
N ASP A 50 14.04 0.71 -8.01
CA ASP A 50 13.44 2.00 -7.70
C ASP A 50 13.67 3.04 -8.81
N VAL A 51 12.59 3.71 -9.23
CA VAL A 51 12.64 4.82 -10.20
C VAL A 51 13.15 6.11 -9.56
N THR A 52 12.77 6.36 -8.31
CA THR A 52 13.23 7.49 -7.51
C THR A 52 14.18 7.02 -6.42
N VAL A 53 15.46 7.29 -6.62
CA VAL A 53 16.50 6.88 -5.67
C VAL A 53 16.63 7.90 -4.56
N ILE A 54 16.51 7.45 -3.31
CA ILE A 54 16.77 8.23 -2.09
C ILE A 54 18.19 7.96 -1.56
N PRO A 55 18.70 8.77 -0.62
CA PRO A 55 20.04 8.54 -0.07
C PRO A 55 20.16 7.15 0.58
N ASN A 56 21.28 6.48 0.30
CA ASN A 56 21.64 5.22 0.97
C ASN A 56 21.68 5.45 2.50
N ASN A 57 21.42 4.39 3.27
CA ASN A 57 21.28 4.42 4.73
C ASN A 57 20.07 5.24 5.24
N SER A 58 19.10 5.54 4.39
CA SER A 58 17.81 6.06 4.85
C SER A 58 17.08 4.99 5.68
N VAL A 59 16.74 5.33 6.93
CA VAL A 59 16.02 4.40 7.82
C VAL A 59 14.54 4.34 7.42
N SER A 60 13.99 5.44 6.92
CA SER A 60 12.60 5.48 6.48
C SER A 60 12.37 6.48 5.35
N VAL A 61 11.30 6.26 4.60
CA VAL A 61 10.75 7.20 3.62
C VAL A 61 9.25 7.36 3.85
N TYR A 62 8.78 8.62 3.78
CA TYR A 62 7.37 8.96 3.88
C TYR A 62 6.88 9.41 2.51
N MET A 63 5.72 8.90 2.10
CA MET A 63 5.12 9.16 0.80
C MET A 63 3.67 9.59 0.94
N ARG A 64 3.22 10.49 0.09
CA ARG A 64 1.84 10.99 0.03
C ARG A 64 1.38 11.06 -1.42
N LYS A 65 0.20 10.55 -1.70
CA LYS A 65 -0.46 10.64 -3.02
C LYS A 65 -1.88 11.11 -2.86
N THR A 66 -2.17 12.29 -3.39
CA THR A 66 -3.56 12.75 -3.57
C THR A 66 -4.13 12.12 -4.83
N PHE A 67 -5.34 11.57 -4.74
CA PHE A 67 -6.09 10.99 -5.83
C PHE A 67 -7.57 11.35 -5.73
N ASN A 68 -8.31 11.24 -6.83
CA ASN A 68 -9.72 11.65 -6.90
C ASN A 68 -10.63 10.43 -7.03
N ILE A 69 -11.70 10.40 -6.24
CA ILE A 69 -12.80 9.43 -6.39
C ILE A 69 -13.99 10.15 -7.02
N VAL A 70 -14.44 9.64 -8.16
CA VAL A 70 -15.55 10.22 -8.92
C VAL A 70 -16.88 10.04 -8.19
N ASP A 71 -17.14 8.82 -7.73
CA ASP A 71 -18.37 8.46 -7.02
C ASP A 71 -18.12 7.24 -6.12
N THR A 72 -18.14 7.46 -4.80
CA THR A 72 -17.94 6.39 -3.81
C THR A 72 -19.04 5.34 -3.84
N SER A 73 -20.26 5.68 -4.27
CA SER A 73 -21.36 4.72 -4.35
C SER A 73 -21.11 3.59 -5.36
N MET A 74 -20.22 3.83 -6.33
CA MET A 74 -19.80 2.84 -7.33
C MET A 74 -18.65 1.94 -6.86
N VAL A 75 -17.98 2.27 -5.76
CA VAL A 75 -16.94 1.43 -5.16
C VAL A 75 -17.58 0.40 -4.25
N HIS A 76 -17.20 -0.88 -4.39
CA HIS A 76 -17.67 -1.95 -3.50
C HIS A 76 -16.67 -2.26 -2.39
N SER A 77 -15.40 -2.41 -2.74
CA SER A 77 -14.31 -2.70 -1.82
C SER A 77 -13.00 -2.24 -2.44
N ALA A 78 -11.92 -2.31 -1.68
CA ALA A 78 -10.59 -2.03 -2.21
C ALA A 78 -9.58 -3.09 -1.78
N ILE A 79 -8.50 -3.18 -2.53
CA ILE A 79 -7.30 -3.93 -2.16
C ILE A 79 -6.12 -2.96 -2.22
N PHE A 80 -5.47 -2.78 -1.08
CA PHE A 80 -4.18 -2.12 -1.01
C PHE A 80 -3.10 -3.18 -1.25
N CYS A 81 -2.22 -2.95 -2.23
CA CYS A 81 -1.07 -3.82 -2.47
C CYS A 81 0.20 -3.03 -2.17
N MET A 82 1.17 -3.68 -1.56
CA MET A 82 2.44 -3.08 -1.19
C MET A 82 3.60 -4.01 -1.51
N ASP A 83 4.52 -3.53 -2.34
CA ASP A 83 5.82 -4.13 -2.53
C ASP A 83 6.82 -3.30 -1.74
N TYR A 84 7.50 -3.90 -0.77
CA TYR A 84 8.24 -3.16 0.26
C TYR A 84 9.43 -3.94 0.79
N ASP A 85 10.38 -3.20 1.29
CA ASP A 85 11.55 -3.63 2.05
C ASP A 85 11.80 -2.60 3.18
N ASP A 86 11.76 -2.94 4.48
CA ASP A 86 11.45 -4.21 5.19
C ASP A 86 10.07 -4.15 5.88
N GLY A 87 9.59 -2.98 6.22
CA GLY A 87 8.33 -2.78 6.92
C GLY A 87 7.62 -1.50 6.50
N PHE A 88 6.28 -1.46 6.63
CA PHE A 88 5.51 -0.27 6.27
C PHE A 88 4.27 -0.09 7.13
N ILE A 89 3.71 1.13 7.08
CA ILE A 89 2.34 1.45 7.49
C ILE A 89 1.70 2.32 6.40
N ALA A 90 0.48 1.98 6.03
CA ALA A 90 -0.33 2.71 5.06
C ALA A 90 -1.56 3.34 5.71
N TYR A 91 -1.87 4.57 5.28
CA TYR A 91 -3.01 5.35 5.78
C TYR A 91 -3.84 5.88 4.61
N LEU A 92 -5.15 5.74 4.70
CA LEU A 92 -6.11 6.34 3.78
C LEU A 92 -6.89 7.43 4.52
N ASN A 93 -6.76 8.68 4.07
CA ASN A 93 -7.39 9.85 4.69
C ASN A 93 -7.09 10.00 6.20
N GLY A 94 -5.88 9.60 6.63
CA GLY A 94 -5.43 9.66 8.02
C GLY A 94 -5.77 8.45 8.88
N VAL A 95 -6.50 7.47 8.34
CA VAL A 95 -6.84 6.22 9.01
C VAL A 95 -5.92 5.11 8.51
N GLU A 96 -5.30 4.37 9.43
CA GLU A 96 -4.46 3.23 9.07
C GLU A 96 -5.29 2.13 8.39
N ILE A 97 -4.82 1.65 7.24
CA ILE A 97 -5.47 0.60 6.44
C ILE A 97 -4.66 -0.69 6.34
N ALA A 98 -3.35 -0.60 6.52
CA ALA A 98 -2.47 -1.76 6.45
C ALA A 98 -1.17 -1.50 7.22
N ARG A 99 -0.55 -2.57 7.70
CA ARG A 99 0.75 -2.56 8.37
C ARG A 99 1.40 -3.93 8.22
N SER A 100 2.72 -3.92 8.02
CA SER A 100 3.56 -5.11 8.13
C SER A 100 4.90 -4.73 8.76
N ASN A 101 5.41 -5.59 9.63
CA ASN A 101 6.72 -5.46 10.28
C ASN A 101 6.97 -4.11 11.00
N MET A 102 5.93 -3.45 11.49
CA MET A 102 6.05 -2.17 12.19
C MET A 102 5.30 -2.17 13.52
N ILE A 103 5.87 -1.50 14.52
CA ILE A 103 5.19 -1.19 15.78
C ILE A 103 4.10 -0.14 15.56
N VAL A 104 3.20 0.00 16.53
CA VAL A 104 2.17 1.05 16.53
C VAL A 104 2.82 2.41 16.76
N ASN A 105 2.46 3.43 15.95
CA ASN A 105 2.96 4.80 16.04
C ASN A 105 4.50 4.88 16.10
N PRO A 106 5.24 4.33 15.12
CA PRO A 106 6.68 4.35 15.17
C PRO A 106 7.22 5.78 15.06
N PRO A 107 8.30 6.13 15.76
CA PRO A 107 9.04 7.34 15.46
C PRO A 107 9.66 7.23 14.04
N PHE A 108 9.97 8.37 13.43
CA PHE A 108 10.50 8.43 12.06
C PHE A 108 11.79 7.61 11.84
N ASN A 109 12.56 7.41 12.88
CA ASN A 109 13.83 6.66 12.90
C ASN A 109 13.69 5.24 13.49
N ALA A 110 12.47 4.74 13.68
CA ALA A 110 12.26 3.34 14.05
C ALA A 110 12.70 2.42 12.91
N THR A 111 13.21 1.26 13.25
CA THR A 111 13.46 0.18 12.29
C THR A 111 12.26 -0.76 12.21
N ALA A 112 12.13 -1.48 11.11
CA ALA A 112 11.18 -2.57 10.99
C ALA A 112 11.48 -3.68 12.01
N THR A 113 10.46 -4.42 12.41
CA THR A 113 10.56 -5.48 13.44
C THR A 113 11.05 -6.81 12.88
N ALA A 114 11.07 -6.95 11.56
CA ALA A 114 11.56 -8.12 10.83
C ALA A 114 12.03 -7.68 9.45
N ALA A 115 12.92 -8.46 8.84
CA ALA A 115 13.31 -8.29 7.45
C ALA A 115 12.20 -8.79 6.52
N HIS A 116 12.05 -8.10 5.39
CA HIS A 116 11.18 -8.47 4.27
C HIS A 116 11.79 -7.94 2.97
N GLU A 117 11.73 -8.73 1.92
CA GLU A 117 12.29 -8.41 0.61
C GLU A 117 11.20 -8.02 -0.36
N ALA A 118 11.40 -6.98 -1.16
CA ALA A 118 10.53 -6.61 -2.25
C ALA A 118 10.44 -7.76 -3.28
N GLN A 119 9.29 -7.92 -3.92
CA GLN A 119 8.95 -9.14 -4.67
C GLN A 119 8.74 -8.89 -6.17
N LEU A 120 8.29 -7.69 -6.56
CA LEU A 120 7.94 -7.40 -7.95
C LEU A 120 9.14 -7.50 -8.90
N TYR A 121 10.33 -7.08 -8.48
CA TYR A 121 11.54 -7.16 -9.30
C TYR A 121 11.97 -8.62 -9.56
N GLN A 122 11.56 -9.54 -8.69
CA GLN A 122 11.77 -10.97 -8.82
C GLN A 122 10.69 -11.67 -9.65
N GLY A 123 9.65 -10.95 -10.09
CA GLY A 123 8.52 -11.48 -10.85
C GLY A 123 7.41 -12.09 -9.99
N TYR A 124 7.42 -11.86 -8.67
CA TYR A 124 6.36 -12.27 -7.76
C TYR A 124 5.32 -11.14 -7.59
N GLN A 125 4.28 -11.39 -6.81
CA GLN A 125 3.23 -10.42 -6.52
C GLN A 125 3.53 -9.69 -5.20
N PRO A 126 3.17 -8.40 -5.09
CA PRO A 126 3.24 -7.68 -3.83
C PRO A 126 2.26 -8.25 -2.81
N ASP A 127 2.52 -8.00 -1.53
CA ASP A 127 1.57 -8.30 -0.47
C ASP A 127 0.27 -7.51 -0.67
N TYR A 128 -0.88 -8.12 -0.35
CA TYR A 128 -2.18 -7.46 -0.49
C TYR A 128 -2.96 -7.44 0.83
N PHE A 129 -3.71 -6.35 1.02
CA PHE A 129 -4.51 -6.06 2.21
C PHE A 129 -5.91 -5.67 1.77
N THR A 130 -6.90 -6.46 2.20
CA THR A 130 -8.29 -6.21 1.81
C THR A 130 -8.92 -5.12 2.66
N ILE A 131 -9.58 -4.17 2.01
CA ILE A 131 -10.40 -3.15 2.65
C ILE A 131 -11.85 -3.47 2.33
N THR A 132 -12.59 -3.91 3.35
CA THR A 132 -13.98 -4.36 3.18
C THR A 132 -14.89 -3.21 2.73
N TRP A 133 -16.08 -3.55 2.20
CA TRP A 133 -17.07 -2.56 1.80
C TRP A 133 -17.49 -1.64 2.96
N GLN A 134 -17.63 -2.16 4.18
CA GLN A 134 -17.98 -1.36 5.35
C GLN A 134 -16.90 -0.33 5.70
N ALA A 135 -15.62 -0.73 5.56
CA ALA A 135 -14.51 0.17 5.81
C ALA A 135 -14.38 1.21 4.69
N ILE A 136 -14.50 0.81 3.43
CA ILE A 136 -14.31 1.71 2.30
C ILE A 136 -15.36 2.82 2.25
N ASP A 137 -16.62 2.54 2.60
CA ASP A 137 -17.70 3.52 2.68
C ASP A 137 -17.43 4.65 3.70
N THR A 138 -16.63 4.37 4.73
CA THR A 138 -16.26 5.36 5.74
C THR A 138 -14.94 6.07 5.42
N LEU A 139 -14.07 5.43 4.69
CA LEU A 139 -12.70 5.89 4.40
C LEU A 139 -12.64 6.78 3.16
N LEU A 140 -13.33 6.40 2.07
CA LEU A 140 -13.31 7.16 0.82
C LEU A 140 -14.33 8.30 0.83
N LYS A 141 -13.99 9.37 0.12
CA LYS A 141 -14.84 10.53 -0.12
C LYS A 141 -14.94 10.80 -1.60
N ASN A 142 -16.08 11.31 -2.06
CA ASN A 142 -16.17 11.90 -3.40
C ASN A 142 -15.20 13.08 -3.50
N GLY A 143 -14.48 13.16 -4.60
CA GLY A 143 -13.42 14.14 -4.78
C GLY A 143 -12.09 13.70 -4.21
N SER A 144 -11.36 14.60 -3.57
CA SER A 144 -9.97 14.41 -3.14
C SER A 144 -9.82 13.49 -1.94
N ASN A 145 -8.94 12.50 -2.09
CA ASN A 145 -8.48 11.57 -1.05
C ASN A 145 -6.96 11.57 -1.00
N VAL A 146 -6.37 11.10 0.09
CA VAL A 146 -4.93 10.98 0.22
C VAL A 146 -4.55 9.59 0.73
N LEU A 147 -3.63 8.93 0.02
CA LEU A 147 -2.92 7.73 0.46
C LEU A 147 -1.55 8.13 0.97
N CYS A 148 -1.22 7.72 2.20
CA CYS A 148 0.06 8.01 2.84
C CYS A 148 0.74 6.71 3.24
N ILE A 149 2.04 6.61 3.00
CA ILE A 149 2.85 5.45 3.31
C ILE A 149 4.08 5.90 4.09
N GLN A 150 4.46 5.16 5.12
CA GLN A 150 5.81 5.18 5.67
C GLN A 150 6.42 3.80 5.52
N THR A 151 7.59 3.73 4.92
CA THR A 151 8.36 2.49 4.77
C THR A 151 9.64 2.61 5.57
N HIS A 152 10.04 1.54 6.24
CA HIS A 152 11.14 1.52 7.18
C HIS A 152 12.04 0.31 6.94
N ASN A 153 13.35 0.53 7.00
CA ASN A 153 14.36 -0.51 7.02
C ASN A 153 14.40 -1.27 8.35
N SER A 154 14.85 -2.52 8.34
CA SER A 154 15.10 -3.32 9.54
C SER A 154 16.40 -2.92 10.25
N ALA A 155 17.33 -2.25 9.54
CA ALA A 155 18.58 -1.76 10.10
C ALA A 155 19.01 -0.43 9.47
N VAL A 156 19.76 0.38 10.21
CA VAL A 156 20.30 1.68 9.73
C VAL A 156 21.26 1.51 8.55
N ASN A 157 21.91 0.37 8.45
CA ASN A 157 22.88 0.04 7.41
C ASN A 157 22.37 -1.06 6.47
N SER A 158 21.06 -1.16 6.30
CA SER A 158 20.48 -2.02 5.26
C SER A 158 21.03 -1.64 3.88
N ALA A 159 21.17 -2.64 3.01
CA ALA A 159 21.70 -2.45 1.66
C ALA A 159 20.70 -1.74 0.74
N ASP A 160 19.42 -1.83 1.07
CA ASP A 160 18.28 -1.45 0.25
C ASP A 160 17.10 -0.96 1.08
N LEU A 161 16.14 -0.38 0.41
CA LEU A 161 14.79 -0.03 0.88
C LEU A 161 13.92 0.20 -0.35
N THR A 162 12.77 -0.43 -0.41
CA THR A 162 11.81 -0.27 -1.50
C THR A 162 10.41 0.07 -1.00
N SER A 163 9.74 1.00 -1.68
CA SER A 163 8.37 1.43 -1.40
C SER A 163 7.56 1.59 -2.69
N ARG A 164 6.68 0.61 -2.99
CA ARG A 164 5.86 0.56 -4.22
C ARG A 164 4.41 0.24 -3.90
N PRO A 165 3.59 1.24 -3.55
CA PRO A 165 2.18 1.06 -3.18
C PRO A 165 1.23 1.13 -4.37
N PHE A 166 0.13 0.35 -4.28
CA PHE A 166 -0.97 0.34 -5.24
C PHE A 166 -2.31 0.34 -4.51
N LEU A 167 -3.33 0.97 -5.07
CA LEU A 167 -4.70 0.90 -4.55
C LEU A 167 -5.67 0.50 -5.66
N GLN A 168 -6.24 -0.69 -5.53
CA GLN A 168 -7.19 -1.28 -6.46
C GLN A 168 -8.61 -1.11 -5.92
N LEU A 169 -9.53 -0.69 -6.77
CA LEU A 169 -10.95 -0.56 -6.43
C LEU A 169 -11.78 -1.59 -7.19
N SER A 170 -12.68 -2.26 -6.50
CA SER A 170 -13.72 -3.05 -7.16
C SER A 170 -14.91 -2.16 -7.48
N ILE A 171 -15.33 -2.13 -8.73
CA ILE A 171 -16.35 -1.23 -9.27
C ILE A 171 -17.66 -1.99 -9.51
N LYS A 172 -18.81 -1.37 -9.16
CA LYS A 172 -20.14 -1.98 -9.25
C LYS A 172 -20.77 -1.86 -10.63
N ASN A 173 -20.44 -0.82 -11.40
CA ASN A 173 -20.98 -0.55 -12.73
C ASN A 173 -19.98 -0.90 -13.85
N ALA A 174 -20.35 -0.69 -15.11
CA ALA A 174 -19.51 -0.96 -16.28
C ALA A 174 -18.72 0.26 -16.78
N VAL A 175 -18.73 1.39 -16.03
CA VAL A 175 -18.02 2.61 -16.42
C VAL A 175 -16.60 2.56 -15.87
N TYR A 176 -15.62 2.80 -16.72
CA TYR A 176 -14.20 2.87 -16.38
C TYR A 176 -13.81 4.32 -16.07
N ASN A 177 -13.27 4.58 -14.89
CA ASN A 177 -12.90 5.92 -14.41
C ASN A 177 -11.43 6.04 -14.03
N TYR A 178 -10.74 4.91 -13.83
CA TYR A 178 -9.35 4.85 -13.37
C TYR A 178 -8.50 4.03 -14.33
N SER A 179 -7.26 3.79 -13.96
CA SER A 179 -6.33 3.00 -14.77
C SER A 179 -6.67 1.50 -14.73
N PRO A 180 -6.32 0.74 -15.79
CA PRO A 180 -6.37 -0.72 -15.71
C PRO A 180 -5.52 -1.24 -14.56
N THR A 181 -5.91 -2.39 -14.00
CA THR A 181 -5.09 -3.07 -13.00
C THR A 181 -3.79 -3.59 -13.61
N PRO A 182 -2.68 -3.64 -12.84
CA PRO A 182 -1.45 -4.26 -13.31
C PRO A 182 -1.66 -5.71 -13.72
N ALA A 183 -0.84 -6.19 -14.68
CA ALA A 183 -0.98 -7.55 -15.22
C ALA A 183 -0.80 -8.67 -14.16
N TRP A 184 -0.05 -8.38 -13.10
CA TRP A 184 0.15 -9.31 -11.98
C TRP A 184 -1.07 -9.36 -11.03
N PHE A 185 -1.96 -8.36 -11.05
CA PHE A 185 -3.07 -8.28 -10.09
C PHE A 185 -4.13 -9.34 -10.35
N THR A 186 -4.34 -10.20 -9.38
CA THR A 186 -5.42 -11.19 -9.38
C THR A 186 -6.25 -11.01 -8.10
N PRO A 187 -7.50 -10.52 -8.20
CA PRO A 187 -8.33 -10.32 -7.02
C PRO A 187 -8.66 -11.64 -6.35
N PRO A 188 -8.65 -11.71 -5.01
CA PRO A 188 -9.02 -12.93 -4.28
C PRO A 188 -10.45 -13.37 -4.58
N TYR A 189 -10.67 -14.65 -4.81
CA TYR A 189 -11.98 -15.21 -5.16
C TYR A 189 -13.08 -14.90 -4.16
N PHE A 190 -12.76 -14.85 -2.86
CA PHE A 190 -13.74 -14.60 -1.81
C PHE A 190 -14.37 -13.19 -1.86
N LEU A 191 -13.75 -12.22 -2.52
CA LEU A 191 -14.33 -10.89 -2.74
C LEU A 191 -15.38 -10.87 -3.87
N GLN A 192 -15.54 -11.96 -4.61
CA GLN A 192 -16.41 -12.08 -5.77
C GLN A 192 -17.62 -13.01 -5.53
N THR A 193 -17.76 -13.60 -4.35
CA THR A 193 -18.83 -14.55 -4.04
C THR A 193 -19.83 -13.99 -3.02
N ASN A 194 -21.12 -14.32 -3.20
CA ASN A 194 -22.18 -14.10 -2.22
C ASN A 194 -22.37 -15.29 -1.27
N LEU A 195 -21.54 -16.33 -1.39
CA LEU A 195 -21.60 -17.50 -0.53
C LEU A 195 -20.84 -17.23 0.78
N PRO A 196 -21.23 -17.88 1.89
CA PRO A 196 -20.44 -17.86 3.11
C PRO A 196 -19.02 -18.36 2.85
N ILE A 197 -18.03 -17.60 3.28
CA ILE A 197 -16.62 -17.94 3.12
C ILE A 197 -16.07 -18.35 4.47
N ILE A 198 -15.44 -19.53 4.52
CA ILE A 198 -14.63 -19.97 5.65
C ILE A 198 -13.17 -19.78 5.27
N SER A 199 -12.49 -18.85 5.94
CA SER A 199 -11.05 -18.67 5.82
C SER A 199 -10.35 -19.47 6.90
N ILE A 200 -9.47 -20.38 6.50
CA ILE A 200 -8.65 -21.18 7.43
C ILE A 200 -7.20 -20.68 7.31
N ASN A 201 -6.73 -20.02 8.36
CA ASN A 201 -5.31 -19.67 8.46
C ASN A 201 -4.56 -20.78 9.17
N THR A 202 -3.71 -21.50 8.46
CA THR A 202 -2.92 -22.61 8.99
C THR A 202 -1.64 -22.18 9.67
N LEU A 203 -1.34 -20.87 9.71
CA LEU A 203 -0.07 -20.32 10.25
C LEU A 203 1.15 -21.01 9.65
N GLY A 204 1.10 -21.35 8.36
CA GLY A 204 2.17 -22.05 7.65
C GLY A 204 2.23 -23.56 7.88
N GLN A 205 1.27 -24.14 8.61
CA GLN A 205 1.18 -25.60 8.76
C GLN A 205 0.48 -26.23 7.56
N ASN A 206 0.99 -27.38 7.11
CA ASN A 206 0.35 -28.14 6.06
C ASN A 206 -0.97 -28.73 6.54
N ILE A 207 -2.01 -28.60 5.73
CA ILE A 207 -3.25 -29.37 5.91
C ILE A 207 -2.91 -30.82 5.48
N VAL A 208 -2.89 -31.73 6.45
CA VAL A 208 -2.73 -33.15 6.17
C VAL A 208 -4.11 -33.72 5.87
N ASP A 209 -4.29 -34.23 4.66
CA ASP A 209 -5.44 -35.07 4.32
C ASP A 209 -5.19 -36.45 4.95
N ASP A 210 -6.00 -36.77 5.96
CA ASP A 210 -6.00 -38.11 6.59
C ASP A 210 -7.29 -38.84 6.11
N PRO A 211 -7.25 -39.54 4.98
CA PRO A 211 -8.37 -40.31 4.52
C PRO A 211 -8.61 -41.49 5.48
N ARG A 212 -9.68 -41.44 6.24
CA ARG A 212 -10.16 -42.55 7.06
C ARG A 212 -10.89 -43.58 6.24
#